data_277db8ce70770c5b38e5d31083a90fb2
#
_entry.id   277db8ce70770c5b38e5d31083a90fb2
#
_cell.length_a   1.000
_cell.length_b   1.000
_cell.length_c   1.000
_cell.angle_alpha   90.00
_cell.angle_beta   90.00
_cell.angle_gamma   90.00
#
_symmetry.space_group_name_H-M   'P 1'
#
loop_
_entity.id
_entity.type
_entity.pdbx_description
1 polymer ?
#
loop_
_entity_poly.entity_id
_entity_poly.type
_entity_poly.pdbx_seq_one_letter_code
_entity_poly.pdbx_strand_id
1 'polypeptide(L)'
;MLQSIHDKLKGWVAGVVLGAIGLVFVFWGINWTLSAPTYAAKVNGTEISANQVRQTYQQQLAQIERQSSVPLDDAMRNEIKQRVLEEYVASEALATRADDLGYRVSDSELLAEMAKVPALQVDGKFDYGHALAVLNAQGRSPSEIEALFRHDAKLRQLDTALNASSFATPTELKEFRALTHQQRELAWLTVSAAKYAAGATPDDAAVKAYYDAHKAEYMTPETVNLRYVELSLEKLASKVTVDDAQLKAYYDEQKTKTPERFLQAEQRRVRHILLSVNDPKEDAAVKLKAEGILKRAQAGEDFAKLAKEFSQDPGSAQQGGDLGWSERKVFVGPFADAAFGMKVDEIRGPVKTQFGYHILKLDGIQPPAEKTFDQAKAELETEYKRNEAERLFNNAQDQLADAALQNATDIDVVAKKAGLTVQDVPEFSRSDGGGALGKVPAVIDAAFSQDVLDGRLSSIVEVEKGRGVVLRATDHKLPQQKPLEAVRTDVIAAWKKLRGVELASAAAADAVRRLNAGESWDAVAKSLGAAVQPPKFVSRSDQAVPMEVRVTAFKAPKPAQKPIYETLSLGDGDAAVLALSGVREDPNSAPIKDADLRLQYAAQIASFEAQSYAAAARADAKITLNPKAID
;
A
#
# COMPACT_ATOMS: atom_id res chain seq x y z
N MET A 1 -23.02 -74.25 12.83
CA MET A 1 -22.58 -73.24 13.83
C MET A 1 -23.31 -71.90 13.72
N LEU A 2 -23.65 -71.42 12.57
CA LEU A 2 -24.37 -70.11 12.42
C LEU A 2 -25.84 -70.15 12.90
N GLN A 3 -26.54 -71.28 12.79
CA GLN A 3 -27.93 -71.42 13.26
C GLN A 3 -28.07 -71.46 14.77
N SER A 4 -27.08 -71.98 15.50
CA SER A 4 -27.09 -72.03 17.00
C SER A 4 -26.79 -70.64 17.65
N ILE A 5 -26.26 -69.70 16.89
CA ILE A 5 -26.06 -68.29 17.31
C ILE A 5 -27.37 -67.51 17.07
N HIS A 6 -28.10 -67.84 16.03
CA HIS A 6 -29.37 -67.16 15.70
C HIS A 6 -30.49 -67.44 16.71
N ASP A 7 -30.54 -68.66 17.26
CA ASP A 7 -31.56 -69.04 18.24
C ASP A 7 -31.29 -68.57 19.68
N LYS A 8 -30.05 -68.22 20.01
CA LYS A 8 -29.66 -67.63 21.31
C LYS A 8 -29.81 -66.10 21.35
N LEU A 9 -30.03 -65.45 20.20
CA LEU A 9 -30.22 -63.99 20.09
C LEU A 9 -31.69 -63.57 20.10
N LYS A 10 -32.64 -64.49 20.31
CA LYS A 10 -34.06 -64.17 20.48
C LYS A 10 -34.38 -64.04 21.98
N GLY A 11 -34.62 -62.83 22.45
CA GLY A 11 -35.04 -62.54 23.79
C GLY A 11 -34.36 -61.32 24.39
N TRP A 12 -34.43 -61.21 25.70
CA TRP A 12 -33.88 -60.07 26.45
C TRP A 12 -32.39 -59.84 26.21
N VAL A 13 -31.61 -60.88 25.88
CA VAL A 13 -30.19 -60.80 25.54
C VAL A 13 -29.94 -59.97 24.28
N ALA A 14 -30.80 -60.12 23.25
CA ALA A 14 -30.76 -59.29 22.04
C ALA A 14 -31.05 -57.81 22.38
N GLY A 15 -31.98 -57.58 23.31
CA GLY A 15 -32.30 -56.24 23.80
C GLY A 15 -31.12 -55.61 24.59
N VAL A 16 -30.41 -56.40 25.39
CA VAL A 16 -29.22 -55.93 26.12
C VAL A 16 -28.05 -55.68 25.19
N VAL A 17 -27.81 -56.50 24.17
CA VAL A 17 -26.74 -56.32 23.19
C VAL A 17 -27.04 -55.10 22.28
N LEU A 18 -28.29 -54.95 21.82
CA LEU A 18 -28.70 -53.76 21.06
C LEU A 18 -28.71 -52.50 21.91
N GLY A 19 -29.08 -52.60 23.19
CA GLY A 19 -28.98 -51.51 24.15
C GLY A 19 -27.52 -51.11 24.46
N ALA A 20 -26.62 -52.09 24.61
CA ALA A 20 -25.19 -51.83 24.78
C ALA A 20 -24.55 -51.25 23.52
N ILE A 21 -24.93 -51.74 22.32
CA ILE A 21 -24.51 -51.12 21.02
C ILE A 21 -25.11 -49.73 20.89
N GLY A 22 -26.37 -49.54 21.26
CA GLY A 22 -27.01 -48.21 21.28
C GLY A 22 -26.32 -47.25 22.25
N LEU A 23 -25.93 -47.72 23.45
CA LEU A 23 -25.14 -46.95 24.42
C LEU A 23 -23.73 -46.62 23.88
N VAL A 24 -23.07 -47.55 23.20
CA VAL A 24 -21.77 -47.29 22.57
C VAL A 24 -21.93 -46.29 21.40
N PHE A 25 -23.02 -46.36 20.62
CA PHE A 25 -23.31 -45.35 19.58
C PHE A 25 -23.75 -44.00 20.17
N VAL A 26 -24.42 -43.99 21.34
CA VAL A 26 -24.75 -42.75 22.06
C VAL A 26 -23.50 -42.15 22.73
N PHE A 27 -22.57 -42.95 23.24
CA PHE A 27 -21.33 -42.47 23.86
C PHE A 27 -20.15 -42.29 22.88
N TRP A 28 -20.12 -43.07 21.78
CA TRP A 28 -19.10 -42.91 20.72
C TRP A 28 -19.63 -42.36 19.41
N GLY A 29 -20.93 -42.35 19.15
CA GLY A 29 -21.55 -41.77 17.96
C GLY A 29 -21.97 -40.33 18.12
N ILE A 30 -22.00 -39.78 19.33
CA ILE A 30 -21.89 -38.35 19.55
C ILE A 30 -20.39 -38.06 19.53
N ASN A 31 -19.80 -38.06 18.32
CA ASN A 31 -18.72 -37.14 18.08
C ASN A 31 -19.32 -35.74 18.30
N TRP A 32 -19.18 -35.25 19.53
CA TRP A 32 -18.90 -33.85 19.72
C TRP A 32 -17.56 -33.60 19.01
N THR A 33 -17.53 -33.65 17.66
CA THR A 33 -16.72 -32.67 16.96
C THR A 33 -17.27 -31.38 17.50
N LEU A 34 -16.60 -30.83 18.48
CA LEU A 34 -16.51 -29.40 18.70
C LEU A 34 -16.05 -28.88 17.34
N SER A 35 -17.00 -28.67 16.43
CA SER A 35 -16.78 -27.86 15.25
C SER A 35 -16.25 -26.59 15.81
N ALA A 36 -15.00 -26.27 15.53
CA ALA A 36 -14.42 -25.03 16.00
C ALA A 36 -15.46 -23.94 15.66
N PRO A 37 -15.84 -23.11 16.62
CA PRO A 37 -16.93 -22.19 16.41
C PRO A 37 -16.62 -21.37 15.15
N THR A 38 -17.53 -21.41 14.19
CA THR A 38 -17.39 -20.78 12.88
C THR A 38 -17.50 -19.26 12.94
N TYR A 39 -17.80 -18.72 14.13
CA TYR A 39 -17.97 -17.29 14.36
C TYR A 39 -16.78 -16.67 15.09
N ALA A 40 -16.40 -15.44 14.70
CA ALA A 40 -15.42 -14.61 15.38
C ALA A 40 -16.03 -13.85 16.58
N ALA A 41 -17.29 -13.46 16.46
CA ALA A 41 -18.06 -12.86 17.53
C ALA A 41 -19.55 -13.18 17.38
N LYS A 42 -20.30 -13.00 18.48
CA LYS A 42 -21.76 -13.04 18.50
C LYS A 42 -22.27 -11.74 19.14
N VAL A 43 -23.11 -11.01 18.45
CA VAL A 43 -23.67 -9.72 18.89
C VAL A 43 -25.18 -9.83 18.92
N ASN A 44 -25.81 -9.66 20.08
CA ASN A 44 -27.25 -9.81 20.30
C ASN A 44 -27.87 -11.11 19.72
N GLY A 45 -27.06 -12.15 19.62
CA GLY A 45 -27.48 -13.43 19.04
C GLY A 45 -27.07 -13.65 17.59
N THR A 46 -26.75 -12.60 16.83
CA THR A 46 -26.26 -12.70 15.44
C THR A 46 -24.79 -13.09 15.42
N GLU A 47 -24.43 -14.07 14.60
CA GLU A 47 -23.06 -14.57 14.46
C GLU A 47 -22.32 -13.80 13.37
N ILE A 48 -21.11 -13.31 13.72
CA ILE A 48 -20.15 -12.70 12.80
C ILE A 48 -19.20 -13.80 12.33
N SER A 49 -19.17 -14.09 11.04
CA SER A 49 -18.36 -15.16 10.46
C SER A 49 -16.86 -14.95 10.68
N ALA A 50 -16.17 -15.94 11.20
CA ALA A 50 -14.71 -15.92 11.34
C ALA A 50 -14.00 -15.80 10.00
N ASN A 51 -14.54 -16.41 8.95
CA ASN A 51 -13.96 -16.32 7.60
C ASN A 51 -14.04 -14.89 7.02
N GLN A 52 -15.16 -14.20 7.23
CA GLN A 52 -15.30 -12.81 6.77
C GLN A 52 -14.30 -11.89 7.47
N VAL A 53 -14.19 -12.00 8.80
CA VAL A 53 -13.23 -11.20 9.58
C VAL A 53 -11.79 -11.51 9.14
N ARG A 54 -11.45 -12.80 8.93
CA ARG A 54 -10.12 -13.21 8.46
C ARG A 54 -9.81 -12.65 7.07
N GLN A 55 -10.74 -12.72 6.12
CA GLN A 55 -10.55 -12.16 4.78
C GLN A 55 -10.31 -10.64 4.81
N THR A 56 -11.11 -9.90 5.59
CA THR A 56 -10.94 -8.46 5.74
C THR A 56 -9.60 -8.12 6.41
N TYR A 57 -9.22 -8.86 7.45
CA TYR A 57 -7.91 -8.73 8.09
C TYR A 57 -6.76 -8.92 7.10
N GLN A 58 -6.81 -9.99 6.29
CA GLN A 58 -5.78 -10.27 5.28
C GLN A 58 -5.70 -9.16 4.22
N GLN A 59 -6.84 -8.62 3.78
CA GLN A 59 -6.89 -7.52 2.82
C GLN A 59 -6.31 -6.22 3.40
N GLN A 60 -6.68 -5.86 4.63
CA GLN A 60 -6.14 -4.68 5.30
C GLN A 60 -4.64 -4.83 5.57
N LEU A 61 -4.22 -6.00 6.03
CA LEU A 61 -2.81 -6.32 6.27
C LEU A 61 -1.99 -6.13 4.98
N ALA A 62 -2.41 -6.76 3.88
CA ALA A 62 -1.75 -6.64 2.59
C ALA A 62 -1.73 -5.20 2.04
N GLN A 63 -2.76 -4.41 2.35
CA GLN A 63 -2.78 -2.99 1.98
C GLN A 63 -1.78 -2.17 2.79
N ILE A 64 -1.71 -2.38 4.10
CA ILE A 64 -0.78 -1.68 4.98
C ILE A 64 0.66 -2.07 4.64
N GLU A 65 0.95 -3.36 4.42
CA GLU A 65 2.28 -3.85 4.03
C GLU A 65 2.76 -3.26 2.69
N ARG A 66 1.86 -3.03 1.73
CA ARG A 66 2.20 -2.34 0.47
C ARG A 66 2.50 -0.86 0.64
N GLN A 67 1.95 -0.21 1.67
CA GLN A 67 2.12 1.22 1.93
C GLN A 67 3.25 1.51 2.93
N SER A 68 3.59 0.53 3.76
CA SER A 68 4.62 0.65 4.78
C SER A 68 5.99 0.24 4.22
N SER A 69 6.99 1.06 4.48
CA SER A 69 8.40 0.71 4.23
C SER A 69 9.03 -0.11 5.38
N VAL A 70 8.27 -0.34 6.46
CA VAL A 70 8.73 -1.07 7.66
C VAL A 70 7.88 -2.34 7.79
N PRO A 71 8.50 -3.51 7.99
CA PRO A 71 7.76 -4.74 8.28
C PRO A 71 6.91 -4.59 9.55
N LEU A 72 5.68 -5.11 9.49
CA LEU A 72 4.78 -5.11 10.64
C LEU A 72 5.20 -6.22 11.62
N ASP A 73 5.37 -5.85 12.88
CA ASP A 73 5.60 -6.79 13.96
C ASP A 73 4.30 -7.51 14.39
N ASP A 74 4.42 -8.54 15.22
CA ASP A 74 3.27 -9.32 15.69
C ASP A 74 2.30 -8.50 16.55
N ALA A 75 2.79 -7.50 17.28
CA ALA A 75 1.95 -6.61 18.07
C ALA A 75 1.05 -5.75 17.17
N MET A 76 1.61 -5.17 16.11
CA MET A 76 0.87 -4.40 15.10
C MET A 76 -0.13 -5.29 14.34
N ARG A 77 0.27 -6.52 13.96
CA ARG A 77 -0.63 -7.48 13.31
C ARG A 77 -1.82 -7.84 14.20
N ASN A 78 -1.58 -8.06 15.48
CA ASN A 78 -2.64 -8.32 16.46
C ASN A 78 -3.54 -7.11 16.68
N GLU A 79 -3.01 -5.90 16.71
CA GLU A 79 -3.80 -4.66 16.80
C GLU A 79 -4.73 -4.51 15.59
N ILE A 80 -4.22 -4.73 14.36
CA ILE A 80 -5.04 -4.70 13.14
C ILE A 80 -6.15 -5.75 13.22
N LYS A 81 -5.83 -6.98 13.63
CA LYS A 81 -6.81 -8.06 13.79
C LYS A 81 -7.92 -7.71 14.78
N GLN A 82 -7.56 -7.15 15.93
CA GLN A 82 -8.54 -6.70 16.93
C GLN A 82 -9.39 -5.55 16.40
N ARG A 83 -8.82 -4.59 15.70
CA ARG A 83 -9.55 -3.48 15.09
C ARG A 83 -10.58 -3.97 14.10
N VAL A 84 -10.21 -4.87 13.19
CA VAL A 84 -11.15 -5.45 12.22
C VAL A 84 -12.30 -6.16 12.92
N LEU A 85 -12.02 -6.95 13.98
CA LEU A 85 -13.07 -7.61 14.75
C LEU A 85 -14.01 -6.61 15.43
N GLU A 86 -13.48 -5.55 16.03
CA GLU A 86 -14.28 -4.50 16.67
C GLU A 86 -15.13 -3.70 15.66
N GLU A 87 -14.63 -3.47 14.44
CA GLU A 87 -15.40 -2.85 13.36
C GLU A 87 -16.64 -3.70 13.01
N TYR A 88 -16.49 -5.01 12.88
CA TYR A 88 -17.62 -5.92 12.65
C TYR A 88 -18.60 -5.94 13.82
N VAL A 89 -18.09 -5.99 15.06
CA VAL A 89 -18.92 -5.97 16.28
C VAL A 89 -19.73 -4.67 16.38
N ALA A 90 -19.10 -3.52 16.15
CA ALA A 90 -19.76 -2.23 16.18
C ALA A 90 -20.81 -2.10 15.07
N SER A 91 -20.49 -2.56 13.86
CA SER A 91 -21.42 -2.58 12.73
C SER A 91 -22.65 -3.42 13.01
N GLU A 92 -22.49 -4.63 13.56
CA GLU A 92 -23.61 -5.51 13.89
C GLU A 92 -24.45 -4.99 15.06
N ALA A 93 -23.81 -4.37 16.07
CA ALA A 93 -24.52 -3.71 17.16
C ALA A 93 -25.40 -2.56 16.66
N LEU A 94 -24.89 -1.76 15.73
CA LEU A 94 -25.64 -0.70 15.05
C LEU A 94 -26.79 -1.25 14.19
N ALA A 95 -26.56 -2.32 13.44
CA ALA A 95 -27.58 -2.94 12.61
C ALA A 95 -28.72 -3.51 13.45
N THR A 96 -28.40 -4.17 14.57
CA THR A 96 -29.40 -4.63 15.55
C THR A 96 -30.20 -3.44 16.11
N ARG A 97 -29.51 -2.36 16.46
CA ARG A 97 -30.17 -1.14 16.97
C ARG A 97 -31.10 -0.51 15.92
N ALA A 98 -30.70 -0.50 14.66
CA ALA A 98 -31.54 -0.03 13.57
C ALA A 98 -32.78 -0.92 13.39
N ASP A 99 -32.65 -2.25 13.54
CA ASP A 99 -33.78 -3.18 13.52
C ASP A 99 -34.78 -2.91 14.66
N ASP A 100 -34.29 -2.65 15.87
CA ASP A 100 -35.11 -2.31 17.04
C ASP A 100 -35.87 -1.00 16.84
N LEU A 101 -35.29 -0.04 16.13
CA LEU A 101 -35.90 1.22 15.74
C LEU A 101 -36.88 1.10 14.56
N GLY A 102 -37.00 -0.08 13.95
CA GLY A 102 -37.94 -0.31 12.87
C GLY A 102 -37.41 0.02 11.46
N TYR A 103 -36.12 0.28 11.29
CA TYR A 103 -35.53 0.47 9.96
C TYR A 103 -35.68 -0.80 9.13
N ARG A 104 -36.11 -0.64 7.88
CA ARG A 104 -36.31 -1.74 6.93
C ARG A 104 -35.83 -1.32 5.54
N VAL A 105 -35.32 -2.26 4.79
CA VAL A 105 -34.88 -2.07 3.39
C VAL A 105 -35.81 -2.86 2.50
N SER A 106 -36.54 -2.17 1.63
CA SER A 106 -37.42 -2.81 0.63
C SER A 106 -36.63 -3.46 -0.49
N ASP A 107 -37.24 -4.37 -1.25
CA ASP A 107 -36.59 -5.01 -2.41
C ASP A 107 -36.22 -3.98 -3.49
N SER A 108 -37.04 -2.94 -3.67
CA SER A 108 -36.74 -1.86 -4.61
C SER A 108 -35.52 -1.03 -4.18
N GLU A 109 -35.35 -0.77 -2.89
CA GLU A 109 -34.16 -0.09 -2.36
C GLU A 109 -32.92 -0.98 -2.47
N LEU A 110 -33.05 -2.27 -2.16
CA LEU A 110 -31.96 -3.25 -2.34
C LEU A 110 -31.46 -3.26 -3.80
N LEU A 111 -32.37 -3.38 -4.76
CA LEU A 111 -32.01 -3.36 -6.19
C LEU A 111 -31.38 -2.02 -6.60
N ALA A 112 -31.86 -0.91 -6.06
CA ALA A 112 -31.29 0.41 -6.31
C ALA A 112 -29.87 0.53 -5.75
N GLU A 113 -29.57 -0.07 -4.59
CA GLU A 113 -28.22 -0.10 -4.03
C GLU A 113 -27.28 -1.01 -4.83
N MET A 114 -27.73 -2.21 -5.21
CA MET A 114 -26.97 -3.12 -6.07
C MET A 114 -26.66 -2.48 -7.44
N ALA A 115 -27.60 -1.71 -7.97
CA ALA A 115 -27.43 -1.03 -9.25
C ALA A 115 -26.36 0.08 -9.23
N LYS A 116 -25.96 0.58 -8.08
CA LYS A 116 -24.86 1.57 -7.96
C LYS A 116 -23.46 0.96 -8.11
N VAL A 117 -23.32 -0.37 -8.03
CA VAL A 117 -22.04 -1.06 -8.10
C VAL A 117 -21.62 -1.27 -9.54
N PRO A 118 -20.55 -0.64 -10.06
CA PRO A 118 -20.16 -0.76 -11.47
C PRO A 118 -19.87 -2.19 -11.92
N ALA A 119 -19.33 -3.03 -11.03
CA ALA A 119 -19.04 -4.44 -11.32
C ALA A 119 -20.30 -5.30 -11.58
N LEU A 120 -21.47 -4.82 -11.21
CA LEU A 120 -22.76 -5.50 -11.42
C LEU A 120 -23.55 -4.91 -12.61
N GLN A 121 -22.90 -4.05 -13.40
CA GLN A 121 -23.50 -3.38 -14.54
C GLN A 121 -22.97 -3.96 -15.86
N VAL A 122 -23.83 -3.96 -16.89
CA VAL A 122 -23.48 -4.17 -18.29
C VAL A 122 -23.85 -2.90 -19.04
N ASP A 123 -22.92 -2.31 -19.78
CA ASP A 123 -23.10 -1.04 -20.51
C ASP A 123 -23.67 0.11 -19.64
N GLY A 124 -23.22 0.18 -18.36
CA GLY A 124 -23.63 1.22 -17.41
C GLY A 124 -25.04 1.02 -16.83
N LYS A 125 -25.68 -0.13 -17.07
CA LYS A 125 -26.99 -0.49 -16.51
C LYS A 125 -26.86 -1.76 -15.67
N PHE A 126 -27.58 -1.79 -14.56
CA PHE A 126 -27.66 -2.99 -13.72
C PHE A 126 -28.27 -4.16 -14.51
N ASP A 127 -27.58 -5.29 -14.50
CA ASP A 127 -28.07 -6.56 -15.06
C ASP A 127 -28.04 -7.64 -13.97
N TYR A 128 -29.21 -8.15 -13.61
CA TYR A 128 -29.34 -9.13 -12.54
C TYR A 128 -28.65 -10.46 -12.87
N GLY A 129 -28.70 -10.88 -14.14
CA GLY A 129 -28.05 -12.12 -14.60
C GLY A 129 -26.51 -12.00 -14.51
N HIS A 130 -25.98 -10.89 -14.97
CA HIS A 130 -24.55 -10.57 -14.84
C HIS A 130 -24.13 -10.48 -13.37
N ALA A 131 -24.91 -9.79 -12.54
CA ALA A 131 -24.68 -9.70 -11.11
C ALA A 131 -24.58 -11.09 -10.47
N LEU A 132 -25.51 -11.99 -10.74
CA LEU A 132 -25.47 -13.37 -10.26
C LEU A 132 -24.21 -14.13 -10.73
N ALA A 133 -23.80 -13.95 -11.99
CA ALA A 133 -22.61 -14.61 -12.52
C ALA A 133 -21.32 -14.13 -11.82
N VAL A 134 -21.17 -12.80 -11.63
CA VAL A 134 -20.03 -12.21 -10.93
C VAL A 134 -19.96 -12.69 -9.48
N LEU A 135 -21.09 -12.77 -8.80
CA LEU A 135 -21.18 -13.14 -7.40
C LEU A 135 -20.93 -14.65 -7.18
N ASN A 136 -21.47 -15.49 -8.05
CA ASN A 136 -21.20 -16.93 -8.04
C ASN A 136 -19.70 -17.23 -8.31
N ALA A 137 -19.05 -16.45 -9.18
CA ALA A 137 -17.61 -16.57 -9.42
C ALA A 137 -16.77 -16.24 -8.18
N GLN A 138 -17.31 -15.45 -7.24
CA GLN A 138 -16.68 -15.15 -5.94
C GLN A 138 -17.03 -16.18 -4.85
N GLY A 139 -17.77 -17.23 -5.18
CA GLY A 139 -18.16 -18.29 -4.24
C GLY A 139 -19.20 -17.87 -3.19
N ARG A 140 -19.95 -16.78 -3.45
CA ARG A 140 -20.99 -16.28 -2.55
C ARG A 140 -22.38 -16.60 -3.08
N SER A 141 -23.28 -17.00 -2.18
CA SER A 141 -24.68 -17.21 -2.55
C SER A 141 -25.42 -15.87 -2.77
N PRO A 142 -26.41 -15.82 -3.65
CA PRO A 142 -27.23 -14.62 -3.84
C PRO A 142 -27.84 -14.10 -2.53
N SER A 143 -28.32 -14.99 -1.67
CA SER A 143 -28.95 -14.64 -0.39
C SER A 143 -27.97 -14.01 0.60
N GLU A 144 -26.70 -14.46 0.64
CA GLU A 144 -25.67 -13.85 1.48
C GLU A 144 -25.36 -12.42 1.04
N ILE A 145 -25.38 -12.18 -0.25
CA ILE A 145 -25.09 -10.86 -0.80
C ILE A 145 -26.26 -9.91 -0.62
N GLU A 146 -27.49 -10.38 -0.87
CA GLU A 146 -28.68 -9.59 -0.55
C GLU A 146 -28.71 -9.21 0.93
N ALA A 147 -28.37 -10.13 1.83
CA ALA A 147 -28.27 -9.85 3.26
C ALA A 147 -27.21 -8.78 3.57
N LEU A 148 -26.04 -8.85 2.92
CA LEU A 148 -24.99 -7.84 3.07
C LEU A 148 -25.44 -6.46 2.58
N PHE A 149 -26.03 -6.39 1.38
CA PHE A 149 -26.54 -5.12 0.85
C PHE A 149 -27.67 -4.54 1.69
N ARG A 150 -28.55 -5.37 2.25
CA ARG A 150 -29.61 -4.93 3.18
C ARG A 150 -29.01 -4.41 4.49
N HIS A 151 -28.01 -5.10 5.02
CA HIS A 151 -27.28 -4.67 6.21
C HIS A 151 -26.64 -3.28 5.99
N ASP A 152 -25.89 -3.12 4.92
CA ASP A 152 -25.22 -1.85 4.58
C ASP A 152 -26.22 -0.73 4.27
N ALA A 153 -27.31 -1.03 3.57
CA ALA A 153 -28.35 -0.05 3.27
C ALA A 153 -29.06 0.43 4.54
N LYS A 154 -29.31 -0.47 5.50
CA LYS A 154 -29.90 -0.14 6.80
C LYS A 154 -28.97 0.78 7.62
N LEU A 155 -27.68 0.48 7.67
CA LEU A 155 -26.69 1.34 8.33
C LEU A 155 -26.62 2.73 7.67
N ARG A 156 -26.67 2.79 6.34
CA ARG A 156 -26.73 4.06 5.61
C ARG A 156 -28.01 4.85 5.87
N GLN A 157 -29.17 4.19 6.01
CA GLN A 157 -30.41 4.86 6.40
C GLN A 157 -30.26 5.52 7.79
N LEU A 158 -29.70 4.79 8.76
CA LEU A 158 -29.44 5.31 10.10
C LEU A 158 -28.43 6.47 10.08
N ASP A 159 -27.32 6.31 9.38
CA ASP A 159 -26.30 7.36 9.21
C ASP A 159 -26.90 8.60 8.53
N THR A 160 -27.68 8.42 7.48
CA THR A 160 -28.38 9.51 6.78
C THR A 160 -29.34 10.23 7.71
N ALA A 161 -30.07 9.49 8.55
CA ALA A 161 -31.02 10.10 9.52
C ALA A 161 -30.28 10.93 10.57
N LEU A 162 -29.15 10.42 11.10
CA LEU A 162 -28.31 11.16 12.04
C LEU A 162 -27.72 12.41 11.38
N ASN A 163 -27.15 12.28 10.18
CA ASN A 163 -26.60 13.42 9.43
C ASN A 163 -27.66 14.47 9.10
N ALA A 164 -28.87 14.05 8.71
CA ALA A 164 -29.94 14.96 8.35
C ALA A 164 -30.57 15.66 9.58
N SER A 165 -30.48 15.07 10.77
CA SER A 165 -30.98 15.66 12.02
C SER A 165 -29.96 16.60 12.67
N SER A 166 -28.69 16.52 12.31
CA SER A 166 -27.65 17.37 12.88
C SER A 166 -27.71 18.78 12.33
N PHE A 167 -27.70 19.77 13.21
CA PHE A 167 -27.72 21.17 12.82
C PHE A 167 -26.84 22.01 13.74
N ALA A 168 -26.38 23.13 13.22
CA ALA A 168 -25.60 24.11 13.97
C ALA A 168 -26.46 25.31 14.37
N THR A 169 -26.47 25.64 15.66
CA THR A 169 -27.10 26.88 16.14
C THR A 169 -26.19 28.09 15.80
N PRO A 170 -26.78 29.32 15.72
CA PRO A 170 -25.99 30.53 15.49
C PRO A 170 -24.88 30.74 16.54
N THR A 171 -25.12 30.36 17.79
CA THR A 171 -24.13 30.48 18.88
C THR A 171 -22.98 29.53 18.68
N GLU A 172 -23.25 28.26 18.42
CA GLU A 172 -22.23 27.24 18.13
C GLU A 172 -21.39 27.60 16.88
N LEU A 173 -22.06 28.09 15.86
CA LEU A 173 -21.37 28.52 14.63
C LEU A 173 -20.41 29.69 14.90
N LYS A 174 -20.82 30.66 15.74
CA LYS A 174 -19.95 31.75 16.18
C LYS A 174 -18.73 31.25 16.96
N GLU A 175 -18.94 30.31 17.88
CA GLU A 175 -17.86 29.70 18.66
C GLU A 175 -16.94 28.87 17.79
N PHE A 176 -17.49 28.08 16.89
CA PHE A 176 -16.72 27.28 15.95
C PHE A 176 -15.83 28.16 15.05
N ARG A 177 -16.40 29.26 14.53
CA ARG A 177 -15.66 30.25 13.76
C ARG A 177 -14.52 30.87 14.58
N ALA A 178 -14.83 31.31 15.80
CA ALA A 178 -13.84 31.87 16.71
C ALA A 178 -12.70 30.90 17.05
N LEU A 179 -12.96 29.58 17.07
CA LEU A 179 -11.96 28.55 17.30
C LEU A 179 -11.15 28.21 16.06
N THR A 180 -11.79 28.12 14.90
CA THR A 180 -11.12 27.74 13.64
C THR A 180 -10.26 28.86 13.08
N HIS A 181 -10.70 30.11 13.21
CA HIS A 181 -9.97 31.30 12.77
C HIS A 181 -9.12 31.94 13.86
N GLN A 182 -8.96 31.25 15.00
CA GLN A 182 -8.17 31.75 16.10
C GLN A 182 -6.68 31.82 15.73
N GLN A 183 -6.08 32.98 16.01
CA GLN A 183 -4.63 33.14 16.07
C GLN A 183 -4.20 33.41 17.51
N ARG A 184 -3.07 32.85 17.89
CA ARG A 184 -2.43 33.05 19.18
C ARG A 184 -1.10 33.75 19.00
N GLU A 185 -0.88 34.83 19.76
CA GLU A 185 0.39 35.51 19.80
C GLU A 185 1.33 34.79 20.75
N LEU A 186 2.36 34.20 20.20
CA LEU A 186 3.31 33.40 20.97
C LEU A 186 4.76 33.73 20.61
N ALA A 187 5.57 33.73 21.64
CA ALA A 187 7.01 33.67 21.55
C ALA A 187 7.49 32.39 22.22
N TRP A 188 8.61 31.87 21.82
CA TRP A 188 9.22 30.75 22.53
C TRP A 188 10.73 30.85 22.50
N LEU A 189 11.37 30.26 23.51
CA LEU A 189 12.79 30.06 23.56
C LEU A 189 13.09 28.56 23.66
N THR A 190 14.17 28.15 23.00
CA THR A 190 14.63 26.77 22.98
C THR A 190 15.83 26.63 23.91
N VAL A 191 15.73 25.66 24.82
CA VAL A 191 16.76 25.30 25.79
C VAL A 191 17.43 24.02 25.32
N SER A 192 18.64 24.13 24.79
CA SER A 192 19.30 23.00 24.14
C SER A 192 19.78 21.93 25.11
N ALA A 193 19.26 20.72 24.96
CA ALA A 193 19.68 19.53 25.67
C ALA A 193 21.16 19.19 25.36
N ALA A 194 21.58 19.39 24.11
CA ALA A 194 22.97 19.15 23.69
C ALA A 194 23.99 20.03 24.45
N LYS A 195 23.63 21.27 24.74
CA LYS A 195 24.48 22.18 25.54
C LYS A 195 24.70 21.63 26.97
N TYR A 196 23.62 21.13 27.58
CA TYR A 196 23.70 20.54 28.93
C TYR A 196 24.40 19.18 28.92
N ALA A 197 24.15 18.37 27.87
CA ALA A 197 24.84 17.10 27.67
C ALA A 197 26.35 17.25 27.54
N ALA A 198 26.83 18.31 26.84
CA ALA A 198 28.26 18.59 26.68
C ALA A 198 28.94 18.91 28.01
N GLY A 199 28.25 19.62 28.91
CA GLY A 199 28.76 19.97 30.25
C GLY A 199 28.61 18.85 31.29
N ALA A 200 27.84 17.80 30.99
CA ALA A 200 27.61 16.72 31.95
C ALA A 200 28.77 15.72 31.96
N THR A 201 29.27 15.42 33.14
CA THR A 201 30.36 14.45 33.37
C THR A 201 29.86 13.39 34.35
N PRO A 202 29.60 12.14 33.88
CA PRO A 202 29.24 11.08 34.82
C PRO A 202 30.46 10.59 35.60
N ASP A 203 30.25 10.23 36.83
CA ASP A 203 31.18 9.40 37.58
C ASP A 203 30.98 7.92 37.24
N ASP A 204 31.88 7.05 37.71
CA ASP A 204 31.82 5.62 37.43
C ASP A 204 30.54 4.96 37.99
N ALA A 205 30.01 5.46 39.10
CA ALA A 205 28.77 4.96 39.69
C ALA A 205 27.58 5.27 38.82
N ALA A 206 27.49 6.50 38.26
CA ALA A 206 26.43 6.90 37.33
C ALA A 206 26.48 6.10 36.00
N VAL A 207 27.68 5.90 35.46
CA VAL A 207 27.88 5.09 34.25
C VAL A 207 27.40 3.65 34.47
N LYS A 208 27.82 3.06 35.62
CA LYS A 208 27.41 1.69 35.98
C LYS A 208 25.91 1.60 36.21
N ALA A 209 25.31 2.54 36.92
CA ALA A 209 23.87 2.55 37.17
C ALA A 209 23.05 2.64 35.88
N TYR A 210 23.47 3.50 34.93
CA TYR A 210 22.85 3.62 33.62
C TYR A 210 22.94 2.32 32.82
N TYR A 211 24.15 1.75 32.75
CA TYR A 211 24.34 0.46 32.07
C TYR A 211 23.49 -0.64 32.67
N ASP A 212 23.43 -0.75 34.00
CA ASP A 212 22.63 -1.78 34.68
C ASP A 212 21.13 -1.64 34.44
N ALA A 213 20.64 -0.38 34.28
CA ALA A 213 19.25 -0.09 33.98
C ALA A 213 18.89 -0.35 32.50
N HIS A 214 19.89 -0.28 31.58
CA HIS A 214 19.69 -0.35 30.13
C HIS A 214 20.40 -1.56 29.49
N LYS A 215 20.61 -2.64 30.25
CA LYS A 215 21.33 -3.85 29.77
C LYS A 215 20.83 -4.39 28.44
N ALA A 216 19.52 -4.34 28.21
CA ALA A 216 18.91 -4.83 26.98
C ALA A 216 19.41 -4.10 25.70
N GLU A 217 19.89 -2.85 25.85
CA GLU A 217 20.41 -2.06 24.73
C GLU A 217 21.87 -2.43 24.37
N TYR A 218 22.56 -3.13 25.26
CA TYR A 218 23.98 -3.48 25.14
C TYR A 218 24.18 -4.99 24.98
N MET A 219 23.37 -5.62 24.15
CA MET A 219 23.49 -7.03 23.80
C MET A 219 24.28 -7.21 22.50
N THR A 220 24.94 -8.36 22.36
CA THR A 220 25.37 -8.79 21.03
C THR A 220 24.14 -9.19 20.22
N PRO A 221 24.15 -9.06 18.89
CA PRO A 221 23.08 -9.61 18.09
C PRO A 221 23.03 -11.14 18.21
N GLU A 222 21.85 -11.72 18.06
CA GLU A 222 21.70 -13.14 17.84
C GLU A 222 22.23 -13.49 16.45
N THR A 223 23.12 -14.49 16.36
CA THR A 223 23.76 -14.88 15.09
C THR A 223 23.79 -16.39 14.91
N VAL A 224 23.82 -16.81 13.66
CA VAL A 224 24.08 -18.19 13.25
C VAL A 224 25.14 -18.21 12.16
N ASN A 225 25.91 -19.28 12.06
CA ASN A 225 26.67 -19.54 10.84
C ASN A 225 25.75 -20.29 9.89
N LEU A 226 25.62 -19.82 8.65
CA LEU A 226 24.80 -20.45 7.64
C LEU A 226 25.67 -21.18 6.59
N ARG A 227 25.20 -22.36 6.22
CA ARG A 227 25.60 -23.06 4.99
C ARG A 227 24.38 -23.11 4.07
N TYR A 228 24.54 -22.76 2.83
CA TYR A 228 23.41 -22.71 1.90
C TYR A 228 23.80 -23.14 0.49
N VAL A 229 22.82 -23.60 -0.27
CA VAL A 229 22.90 -23.79 -1.72
C VAL A 229 21.98 -22.80 -2.41
N GLU A 230 22.41 -22.27 -3.55
CA GLU A 230 21.69 -21.26 -4.29
C GLU A 230 21.32 -21.75 -5.68
N LEU A 231 20.04 -21.63 -6.01
CA LEU A 231 19.51 -21.78 -7.36
C LEU A 231 19.24 -20.40 -7.94
N SER A 232 19.85 -20.08 -9.08
CA SER A 232 19.75 -18.78 -9.75
C SER A 232 19.35 -18.95 -11.20
N LEU A 233 18.25 -18.29 -11.60
CA LEU A 233 17.80 -18.23 -12.98
C LEU A 233 18.85 -17.61 -13.91
N GLU A 234 19.54 -16.56 -13.46
CA GLU A 234 20.59 -15.91 -14.23
C GLU A 234 21.76 -16.86 -14.53
N LYS A 235 22.21 -17.60 -13.50
CA LYS A 235 23.27 -18.61 -13.67
C LYS A 235 22.86 -19.75 -14.60
N LEU A 236 21.57 -20.12 -14.61
CA LEU A 236 21.04 -21.10 -15.56
C LEU A 236 20.95 -20.53 -16.97
N ALA A 237 20.40 -19.31 -17.09
CA ALA A 237 20.31 -18.62 -18.39
C ALA A 237 21.64 -18.47 -19.10
N SER A 238 22.72 -18.20 -18.36
CA SER A 238 24.07 -18.10 -18.92
C SER A 238 24.62 -19.42 -19.53
N LYS A 239 24.04 -20.55 -19.12
CA LYS A 239 24.41 -21.88 -19.60
C LYS A 239 23.56 -22.38 -20.77
N VAL A 240 22.43 -21.69 -21.05
CA VAL A 240 21.55 -22.09 -22.15
C VAL A 240 22.20 -21.71 -23.48
N THR A 241 22.45 -22.69 -24.30
CA THR A 241 22.89 -22.53 -25.70
C THR A 241 21.75 -22.90 -26.63
N VAL A 242 21.66 -22.24 -27.76
CA VAL A 242 20.71 -22.57 -28.84
C VAL A 242 21.43 -22.54 -30.17
N ASP A 243 21.20 -23.53 -30.99
CA ASP A 243 21.71 -23.56 -32.35
C ASP A 243 20.67 -23.01 -33.35
N ASP A 244 21.11 -22.77 -34.59
CA ASP A 244 20.26 -22.19 -35.63
C ASP A 244 19.11 -23.12 -36.04
N ALA A 245 19.25 -24.45 -35.92
CA ALA A 245 18.21 -25.41 -36.25
C ALA A 245 17.10 -25.37 -35.20
N GLN A 246 17.48 -25.33 -33.93
CA GLN A 246 16.51 -25.17 -32.81
C GLN A 246 15.80 -23.82 -32.88
N LEU A 247 16.52 -22.75 -33.18
CA LEU A 247 15.95 -21.41 -33.28
C LEU A 247 15.00 -21.28 -34.47
N LYS A 248 15.31 -21.95 -35.58
CA LYS A 248 14.42 -22.02 -36.74
C LYS A 248 13.14 -22.81 -36.45
N ALA A 249 13.25 -23.93 -35.76
CA ALA A 249 12.07 -24.69 -35.31
C ALA A 249 11.19 -23.85 -34.37
N TYR A 250 11.81 -23.09 -33.46
CA TYR A 250 11.11 -22.17 -32.58
C TYR A 250 10.42 -21.02 -33.35
N TYR A 251 11.09 -20.45 -34.37
CA TYR A 251 10.49 -19.48 -35.28
C TYR A 251 9.24 -20.03 -35.96
N ASP A 252 9.31 -21.25 -36.55
CA ASP A 252 8.20 -21.88 -37.24
C ASP A 252 7.02 -22.16 -36.29
N GLU A 253 7.32 -22.56 -35.04
CA GLU A 253 6.33 -22.74 -33.98
C GLU A 253 5.65 -21.43 -33.60
N GLN A 254 6.44 -20.37 -33.31
CA GLN A 254 5.91 -19.07 -32.93
C GLN A 254 5.12 -18.40 -34.06
N LYS A 255 5.58 -18.57 -35.30
CA LYS A 255 4.85 -18.10 -36.49
C LYS A 255 3.48 -18.77 -36.63
N THR A 256 3.36 -20.02 -36.22
CA THR A 256 2.08 -20.75 -36.20
C THR A 256 1.17 -20.29 -35.07
N LYS A 257 1.74 -20.02 -33.89
CA LYS A 257 0.98 -19.62 -32.69
C LYS A 257 0.54 -18.16 -32.70
N THR A 258 1.40 -17.28 -33.21
CA THR A 258 1.23 -15.83 -33.20
C THR A 258 1.65 -15.22 -34.55
N PRO A 259 0.93 -15.52 -35.64
CA PRO A 259 1.32 -15.08 -36.99
C PRO A 259 1.40 -13.56 -37.13
N GLU A 260 0.58 -12.81 -36.41
CA GLU A 260 0.57 -11.36 -36.41
C GLU A 260 1.89 -10.73 -35.94
N ARG A 261 2.64 -11.40 -35.08
CA ARG A 261 3.94 -10.95 -34.60
C ARG A 261 4.98 -10.90 -35.71
N PHE A 262 4.82 -11.77 -36.70
CA PHE A 262 5.76 -11.90 -37.82
C PHE A 262 5.28 -11.17 -39.09
N LEU A 263 4.22 -10.36 -38.97
CA LEU A 263 3.77 -9.47 -40.03
C LEU A 263 4.34 -8.07 -39.80
N GLN A 264 5.11 -7.59 -40.76
CA GLN A 264 5.47 -6.19 -40.86
C GLN A 264 4.28 -5.46 -41.50
N ALA A 265 3.71 -4.53 -40.78
CA ALA A 265 2.58 -3.76 -41.27
C ALA A 265 2.96 -2.91 -42.50
N GLU A 266 1.97 -2.59 -43.34
CA GLU A 266 2.15 -1.64 -44.43
C GLU A 266 2.71 -0.34 -43.92
N GLN A 267 3.77 0.17 -44.57
CA GLN A 267 4.33 1.49 -44.29
C GLN A 267 4.18 2.39 -45.48
N ARG A 268 3.94 3.67 -45.22
CA ARG A 268 3.85 4.70 -46.24
C ARG A 268 4.84 5.84 -45.98
N ARG A 269 5.50 6.31 -47.04
CA ARG A 269 6.33 7.49 -46.97
C ARG A 269 5.51 8.65 -47.41
N VAL A 270 5.16 9.51 -46.46
CA VAL A 270 4.26 10.65 -46.67
C VAL A 270 5.03 11.94 -46.43
N ARG A 271 4.85 12.90 -47.34
CA ARG A 271 5.17 14.32 -47.09
C ARG A 271 3.90 15.07 -46.72
N HIS A 272 4.03 16.03 -45.82
CA HIS A 272 2.92 16.92 -45.52
C HIS A 272 3.28 18.38 -45.40
N ILE A 273 2.26 19.22 -45.55
CA ILE A 273 2.29 20.65 -45.22
C ILE A 273 1.20 20.89 -44.20
N LEU A 274 1.58 21.32 -42.99
CA LEU A 274 0.65 21.64 -41.90
C LEU A 274 0.41 23.15 -41.86
N LEU A 275 -0.87 23.53 -41.83
CA LEU A 275 -1.33 24.88 -41.52
C LEU A 275 -2.15 24.80 -40.22
N SER A 276 -1.55 25.24 -39.12
CA SER A 276 -2.16 25.15 -37.78
C SER A 276 -3.35 26.11 -37.64
N VAL A 277 -4.37 25.66 -36.90
CA VAL A 277 -5.53 26.50 -36.51
C VAL A 277 -5.46 26.69 -35.01
N ASN A 278 -5.01 27.88 -34.59
CA ASN A 278 -4.85 28.21 -33.17
C ASN A 278 -6.10 28.90 -32.59
N ASP A 279 -6.87 29.62 -33.42
CA ASP A 279 -8.17 30.23 -33.06
C ASP A 279 -9.26 29.65 -33.98
N PRO A 280 -10.37 29.13 -33.44
CA PRO A 280 -11.50 28.67 -34.26
C PRO A 280 -12.04 29.71 -35.24
N LYS A 281 -11.85 31.00 -35.00
CA LYS A 281 -12.25 32.09 -35.92
C LYS A 281 -11.43 32.14 -37.20
N GLU A 282 -10.22 31.58 -37.17
CA GLU A 282 -9.31 31.56 -38.34
C GLU A 282 -9.51 30.32 -39.22
N ASP A 283 -10.34 29.35 -38.79
CA ASP A 283 -10.51 28.07 -39.45
C ASP A 283 -10.81 28.21 -40.96
N ALA A 284 -11.76 29.07 -41.33
CA ALA A 284 -12.14 29.28 -42.72
C ALA A 284 -11.01 29.90 -43.55
N ALA A 285 -10.27 30.86 -43.00
CA ALA A 285 -9.14 31.51 -43.66
C ALA A 285 -7.96 30.54 -43.87
N VAL A 286 -7.65 29.75 -42.85
CA VAL A 286 -6.59 28.71 -42.91
C VAL A 286 -6.97 27.63 -43.94
N LYS A 287 -8.24 27.23 -43.99
CA LYS A 287 -8.74 26.27 -44.99
C LYS A 287 -8.55 26.78 -46.40
N LEU A 288 -8.95 28.05 -46.67
CA LEU A 288 -8.76 28.69 -47.99
C LEU A 288 -7.28 28.77 -48.39
N LYS A 289 -6.40 29.06 -47.42
CA LYS A 289 -4.94 29.07 -47.66
C LYS A 289 -4.44 27.67 -47.99
N ALA A 290 -4.91 26.64 -47.28
CA ALA A 290 -4.58 25.25 -47.58
C ALA A 290 -5.05 24.82 -48.97
N GLU A 291 -6.26 25.20 -49.36
CA GLU A 291 -6.80 24.94 -50.72
C GLU A 291 -5.96 25.63 -51.81
N GLY A 292 -5.49 26.84 -51.55
CA GLY A 292 -4.59 27.57 -52.47
C GLY A 292 -3.25 26.85 -52.66
N ILE A 293 -2.62 26.38 -51.56
CA ILE A 293 -1.37 25.64 -51.61
C ILE A 293 -1.58 24.27 -52.27
N LEU A 294 -2.68 23.61 -51.98
CA LEU A 294 -3.04 22.33 -52.63
C LEU A 294 -3.09 22.50 -54.16
N LYS A 295 -3.76 23.54 -54.67
CA LYS A 295 -3.83 23.82 -56.12
C LYS A 295 -2.45 24.04 -56.73
N ARG A 296 -1.55 24.78 -56.08
CA ARG A 296 -0.16 24.99 -56.51
C ARG A 296 0.60 23.64 -56.58
N ALA A 297 0.49 22.83 -55.54
CA ALA A 297 1.12 21.51 -55.49
C ALA A 297 0.59 20.58 -56.60
N GLN A 298 -0.73 20.57 -56.83
CA GLN A 298 -1.37 19.78 -57.89
C GLN A 298 -1.05 20.30 -59.30
N ALA A 299 -0.72 21.59 -59.45
CA ALA A 299 -0.26 22.19 -60.70
C ALA A 299 1.23 21.87 -61.01
N GLY A 300 1.92 21.12 -60.18
CA GLY A 300 3.28 20.63 -60.40
C GLY A 300 4.37 21.46 -59.73
N GLU A 301 4.02 22.41 -58.87
CA GLU A 301 5.01 23.11 -58.06
C GLU A 301 5.67 22.16 -57.04
N ASP A 302 6.96 22.35 -56.81
CA ASP A 302 7.76 21.49 -55.95
C ASP A 302 7.20 21.44 -54.52
N PHE A 303 6.67 20.27 -54.15
CA PHE A 303 6.04 20.04 -52.82
C PHE A 303 6.99 20.34 -51.68
N ALA A 304 8.29 19.98 -51.82
CA ALA A 304 9.27 20.23 -50.77
C ALA A 304 9.57 21.72 -50.56
N LYS A 305 9.54 22.51 -51.65
CA LYS A 305 9.65 23.97 -51.55
C LYS A 305 8.43 24.58 -50.87
N LEU A 306 7.23 24.13 -51.27
CA LEU A 306 5.99 24.54 -50.61
C LEU A 306 5.94 24.18 -49.12
N ALA A 307 6.44 23.01 -48.76
CA ALA A 307 6.53 22.60 -47.36
C ALA A 307 7.47 23.51 -46.56
N LYS A 308 8.64 23.81 -47.09
CA LYS A 308 9.61 24.74 -46.46
C LYS A 308 9.05 26.14 -46.27
N GLU A 309 8.24 26.61 -47.24
CA GLU A 309 7.67 27.98 -47.27
C GLU A 309 6.44 28.09 -46.33
N PHE A 310 5.57 27.10 -46.34
CA PHE A 310 4.24 27.22 -45.73
C PHE A 310 3.97 26.31 -44.57
N SER A 311 4.72 25.20 -44.39
CA SER A 311 4.43 24.24 -43.32
C SER A 311 4.82 24.80 -41.96
N GLN A 312 3.90 24.68 -41.03
CA GLN A 312 4.09 25.03 -39.62
C GLN A 312 4.42 23.80 -38.75
N ASP A 313 4.74 22.67 -39.40
CA ASP A 313 5.24 21.50 -38.66
C ASP A 313 6.74 21.66 -38.36
N PRO A 314 7.13 21.81 -37.09
CA PRO A 314 8.53 22.04 -36.72
C PRO A 314 9.43 20.82 -37.01
N GLY A 315 8.85 19.62 -37.10
CA GLY A 315 9.61 18.36 -37.29
C GLY A 315 10.00 18.11 -38.75
N SER A 316 9.14 18.48 -39.71
CA SER A 316 9.34 18.10 -41.12
C SER A 316 9.43 19.26 -42.11
N ALA A 317 9.00 20.48 -41.76
CA ALA A 317 8.98 21.62 -42.69
C ALA A 317 10.31 21.84 -43.39
N GLN A 318 11.43 21.91 -42.66
CA GLN A 318 12.77 22.14 -43.21
C GLN A 318 13.31 20.93 -44.03
N GLN A 319 12.71 19.76 -43.84
CA GLN A 319 13.01 18.53 -44.58
C GLN A 319 12.05 18.34 -45.77
N GLY A 320 11.34 19.43 -46.19
CA GLY A 320 10.39 19.38 -47.31
C GLY A 320 9.12 18.60 -46.98
N GLY A 321 8.75 18.55 -45.71
CA GLY A 321 7.55 17.88 -45.21
C GLY A 321 7.64 16.38 -45.08
N ASP A 322 8.82 15.75 -45.22
CA ASP A 322 9.02 14.29 -45.22
C ASP A 322 8.89 13.74 -43.81
N LEU A 323 7.94 12.81 -43.61
CA LEU A 323 7.69 12.12 -42.35
C LEU A 323 8.37 10.74 -42.28
N GLY A 324 9.11 10.36 -43.34
CA GLY A 324 9.71 9.03 -43.44
C GLY A 324 8.68 7.90 -43.65
N TRP A 325 9.19 6.66 -43.58
CA TRP A 325 8.37 5.47 -43.62
C TRP A 325 7.66 5.26 -42.28
N SER A 326 6.34 5.21 -42.30
CA SER A 326 5.53 5.10 -41.09
C SER A 326 4.33 4.18 -41.27
N GLU A 327 4.01 3.44 -40.23
CA GLU A 327 2.81 2.61 -40.14
C GLU A 327 1.56 3.48 -39.88
N ARG A 328 0.38 2.95 -40.18
CA ARG A 328 -0.90 3.64 -39.99
C ARG A 328 -1.11 4.15 -38.56
N LYS A 329 -0.68 3.39 -37.56
CA LYS A 329 -0.86 3.73 -36.14
C LYS A 329 -0.06 4.95 -35.65
N VAL A 330 0.93 5.38 -36.42
CA VAL A 330 1.75 6.56 -36.10
C VAL A 330 1.00 7.87 -36.37
N PHE A 331 0.03 7.86 -37.27
CA PHE A 331 -0.72 9.01 -37.68
C PHE A 331 -2.05 9.17 -36.94
N VAL A 332 -2.51 10.40 -36.75
CA VAL A 332 -3.87 10.68 -36.24
C VAL A 332 -4.95 10.24 -37.22
N GLY A 333 -6.11 9.80 -36.75
CA GLY A 333 -7.14 9.14 -37.52
C GLY A 333 -7.43 9.73 -38.91
N PRO A 334 -7.87 10.99 -39.05
CA PRO A 334 -8.17 11.58 -40.35
C PRO A 334 -6.95 11.68 -41.29
N PHE A 335 -5.76 11.92 -40.74
CA PHE A 335 -4.51 11.90 -41.52
C PHE A 335 -4.18 10.49 -42.00
N ALA A 336 -4.28 9.50 -41.10
CA ALA A 336 -4.06 8.11 -41.44
C ALA A 336 -5.00 7.60 -42.53
N ASP A 337 -6.30 7.96 -42.45
CA ASP A 337 -7.31 7.58 -43.44
C ASP A 337 -6.99 8.18 -44.82
N ALA A 338 -6.60 9.45 -44.85
CA ALA A 338 -6.21 10.09 -46.07
C ALA A 338 -4.94 9.47 -46.67
N ALA A 339 -3.87 9.36 -45.86
CA ALA A 339 -2.56 8.86 -46.29
C ALA A 339 -2.65 7.41 -46.79
N PHE A 340 -3.37 6.53 -46.07
CA PHE A 340 -3.50 5.12 -46.45
C PHE A 340 -4.55 4.84 -47.54
N GLY A 341 -5.33 5.84 -47.93
CA GLY A 341 -6.21 5.81 -49.10
C GLY A 341 -5.61 6.40 -50.36
N MET A 342 -4.36 6.90 -50.36
CA MET A 342 -3.69 7.55 -51.50
C MET A 342 -2.92 6.53 -52.37
N LYS A 343 -2.73 6.91 -53.65
CA LYS A 343 -1.80 6.24 -54.55
C LYS A 343 -0.46 6.96 -54.53
N VAL A 344 0.63 6.29 -54.92
CA VAL A 344 1.95 6.88 -55.04
C VAL A 344 1.88 8.10 -55.98
N ASP A 345 2.56 9.18 -55.63
CA ASP A 345 2.57 10.51 -56.26
C ASP A 345 1.26 11.30 -56.17
N GLU A 346 0.23 10.76 -55.52
CA GLU A 346 -1.01 11.50 -55.29
C GLU A 346 -0.77 12.61 -54.26
N ILE A 347 -1.38 13.80 -54.55
CA ILE A 347 -1.44 14.92 -53.62
C ILE A 347 -2.89 15.13 -53.20
N ARG A 348 -3.14 15.04 -51.88
CA ARG A 348 -4.48 15.08 -51.26
C ARG A 348 -4.55 16.12 -50.16
N GLY A 349 -5.71 16.74 -50.01
CA GLY A 349 -5.99 17.70 -48.94
C GLY A 349 -7.11 18.65 -49.32
N PRO A 350 -7.40 19.64 -48.50
CA PRO A 350 -6.95 19.79 -47.13
C PRO A 350 -7.59 18.74 -46.23
N VAL A 351 -6.80 18.04 -45.41
CA VAL A 351 -7.26 17.08 -44.41
C VAL A 351 -7.28 17.76 -43.04
N LYS A 352 -8.44 17.84 -42.41
CA LYS A 352 -8.58 18.48 -41.10
C LYS A 352 -8.24 17.49 -39.98
N THR A 353 -7.38 17.92 -39.07
CA THR A 353 -7.06 17.17 -37.83
C THR A 353 -7.13 18.13 -36.63
N GLN A 354 -6.84 17.64 -35.44
CA GLN A 354 -6.72 18.49 -34.25
C GLN A 354 -5.58 19.53 -34.32
N PHE A 355 -4.61 19.36 -35.23
CA PHE A 355 -3.47 20.28 -35.42
C PHE A 355 -3.75 21.37 -36.46
N GLY A 356 -4.77 21.22 -37.28
CA GLY A 356 -5.08 22.12 -38.34
C GLY A 356 -5.37 21.41 -39.68
N TYR A 357 -5.03 22.05 -40.80
CA TYR A 357 -5.23 21.51 -42.13
C TYR A 357 -3.92 20.98 -42.71
N HIS A 358 -3.96 19.77 -43.24
CA HIS A 358 -2.81 19.10 -43.85
C HIS A 358 -3.01 18.94 -45.35
N ILE A 359 -1.96 19.16 -46.12
CA ILE A 359 -1.84 18.76 -47.51
C ILE A 359 -0.82 17.62 -47.53
N LEU A 360 -1.17 16.49 -48.11
CA LEU A 360 -0.37 15.29 -48.13
C LEU A 360 0.11 14.98 -49.54
N LYS A 361 1.34 14.45 -49.67
CA LYS A 361 1.85 13.79 -50.85
C LYS A 361 2.38 12.42 -50.46
N LEU A 362 1.99 11.38 -51.18
CA LEU A 362 2.48 10.03 -50.95
C LEU A 362 3.66 9.75 -51.88
N ASP A 363 4.85 9.57 -51.28
CA ASP A 363 6.08 9.28 -52.03
C ASP A 363 6.29 7.79 -52.29
N GLY A 364 5.72 6.90 -51.44
CA GLY A 364 5.88 5.45 -51.60
C GLY A 364 5.00 4.61 -50.68
N ILE A 365 4.79 3.37 -51.10
CA ILE A 365 4.07 2.33 -50.32
C ILE A 365 5.00 1.15 -50.18
N GLN A 366 5.20 0.70 -48.94
CA GLN A 366 5.87 -0.55 -48.61
C GLN A 366 4.77 -1.53 -48.14
N PRO A 367 4.45 -2.53 -48.95
CA PRO A 367 3.35 -3.44 -48.62
C PRO A 367 3.68 -4.26 -47.37
N PRO A 368 2.67 -4.83 -46.70
CA PRO A 368 2.88 -5.77 -45.61
C PRO A 368 3.79 -6.92 -46.09
N ALA A 369 4.74 -7.28 -45.26
CA ALA A 369 5.64 -8.38 -45.52
C ALA A 369 5.79 -9.27 -44.28
N GLU A 370 6.09 -10.54 -44.48
CA GLU A 370 6.49 -11.41 -43.39
C GLU A 370 7.92 -11.12 -42.97
N LYS A 371 8.16 -10.99 -41.65
CA LYS A 371 9.51 -10.98 -41.09
C LYS A 371 10.18 -12.33 -41.35
N THR A 372 11.30 -12.31 -42.03
CA THR A 372 12.09 -13.51 -42.23
C THR A 372 12.69 -14.02 -40.93
N PHE A 373 13.13 -15.30 -40.91
CA PHE A 373 13.88 -15.86 -39.79
C PHE A 373 15.08 -14.98 -39.39
N ASP A 374 15.85 -14.51 -40.35
CA ASP A 374 17.03 -13.67 -40.08
C ASP A 374 16.68 -12.35 -39.42
N GLN A 375 15.53 -11.76 -39.78
CA GLN A 375 15.05 -10.53 -39.17
C GLN A 375 14.54 -10.71 -37.75
N ALA A 376 14.01 -11.90 -37.42
CA ALA A 376 13.49 -12.23 -36.10
C ALA A 376 14.52 -12.92 -35.18
N LYS A 377 15.63 -13.39 -35.71
CA LYS A 377 16.60 -14.29 -35.08
C LYS A 377 17.06 -13.78 -33.70
N ALA A 378 17.51 -12.52 -33.59
CA ALA A 378 18.07 -11.98 -32.35
C ALA A 378 17.01 -11.86 -31.23
N GLU A 379 15.79 -11.47 -31.60
CA GLU A 379 14.65 -11.40 -30.69
C GLU A 379 14.27 -12.79 -30.17
N LEU A 380 14.15 -13.74 -31.09
CA LEU A 380 13.77 -15.13 -30.78
C LEU A 380 14.87 -15.86 -29.98
N GLU A 381 16.12 -15.58 -30.23
CA GLU A 381 17.22 -16.16 -29.45
C GLU A 381 17.17 -15.74 -27.99
N THR A 382 16.91 -14.45 -27.75
CA THR A 382 16.76 -13.91 -26.40
C THR A 382 15.57 -14.53 -25.68
N GLU A 383 14.44 -14.63 -26.38
CA GLU A 383 13.21 -15.20 -25.83
C GLU A 383 13.34 -16.72 -25.57
N TYR A 384 13.91 -17.46 -26.50
CA TYR A 384 14.14 -18.89 -26.35
C TYR A 384 15.02 -19.18 -25.13
N LYS A 385 16.15 -18.47 -25.01
CA LYS A 385 17.08 -18.64 -23.88
C LYS A 385 16.40 -18.33 -22.55
N ARG A 386 15.56 -17.30 -22.50
CA ARG A 386 14.80 -16.98 -21.30
C ARG A 386 13.81 -18.07 -20.96
N ASN A 387 12.98 -18.49 -21.90
CA ASN A 387 11.95 -19.52 -21.68
C ASN A 387 12.57 -20.85 -21.27
N GLU A 388 13.68 -21.23 -21.90
CA GLU A 388 14.40 -22.45 -21.54
C GLU A 388 15.07 -22.35 -20.17
N ALA A 389 15.62 -21.19 -19.82
CA ALA A 389 16.17 -20.94 -18.49
C ALA A 389 15.09 -21.01 -17.40
N GLU A 390 13.90 -20.45 -17.65
CA GLU A 390 12.75 -20.55 -16.74
C GLU A 390 12.29 -21.99 -16.56
N ARG A 391 12.22 -22.76 -17.64
CA ARG A 391 11.89 -24.19 -17.60
C ARG A 391 12.90 -25.01 -16.79
N LEU A 392 14.19 -24.75 -17.02
CA LEU A 392 15.28 -25.40 -16.28
C LEU A 392 15.28 -24.99 -14.81
N PHE A 393 14.97 -23.72 -14.52
CA PHE A 393 14.88 -23.21 -13.15
C PHE A 393 13.77 -23.91 -12.38
N ASN A 394 12.56 -23.99 -12.95
CA ASN A 394 11.43 -24.67 -12.32
C ASN A 394 11.73 -26.15 -12.04
N ASN A 395 12.27 -26.87 -13.02
CA ASN A 395 12.68 -28.26 -12.84
C ASN A 395 13.76 -28.43 -11.76
N ALA A 396 14.74 -27.53 -11.73
CA ALA A 396 15.81 -27.56 -10.73
C ALA A 396 15.28 -27.18 -9.33
N GLN A 397 14.28 -26.32 -9.25
CA GLN A 397 13.59 -25.96 -8.01
C GLN A 397 12.87 -27.18 -7.42
N ASP A 398 12.12 -27.91 -8.24
CA ASP A 398 11.44 -29.14 -7.81
C ASP A 398 12.46 -30.21 -7.32
N GLN A 399 13.54 -30.41 -8.08
CA GLN A 399 14.61 -31.34 -7.71
C GLN A 399 15.31 -30.95 -6.40
N LEU A 400 15.55 -29.64 -6.20
CA LEU A 400 16.16 -29.12 -5.00
C LEU A 400 15.23 -29.29 -3.79
N ALA A 401 13.92 -29.04 -3.96
CA ALA A 401 12.91 -29.24 -2.91
C ALA A 401 12.83 -30.71 -2.50
N ASP A 402 12.76 -31.61 -3.47
CA ASP A 402 12.72 -33.07 -3.22
C ASP A 402 14.01 -33.54 -2.54
N ALA A 403 15.18 -33.05 -2.98
CA ALA A 403 16.45 -33.40 -2.40
C ALA A 403 16.56 -32.91 -0.94
N ALA A 404 16.09 -31.71 -0.65
CA ALA A 404 16.07 -31.14 0.70
C ALA A 404 15.11 -31.92 1.62
N LEU A 405 13.92 -32.29 1.14
CA LEU A 405 12.95 -33.08 1.89
C LEU A 405 13.49 -34.48 2.23
N GLN A 406 14.15 -35.15 1.27
CA GLN A 406 14.70 -36.49 1.46
C GLN A 406 15.95 -36.50 2.35
N ASN A 407 16.67 -35.38 2.46
CA ASN A 407 17.93 -35.27 3.22
C ASN A 407 17.89 -34.06 4.17
N ALA A 408 16.91 -34.05 5.04
CA ALA A 408 16.52 -32.91 5.86
C ALA A 408 17.63 -32.30 6.78
N THR A 409 18.80 -32.93 6.87
CA THR A 409 19.90 -32.47 7.74
C THR A 409 21.25 -32.36 7.03
N ASP A 410 21.37 -32.82 5.77
CA ASP A 410 22.64 -32.89 5.05
C ASP A 410 22.63 -32.03 3.76
N ILE A 411 23.13 -30.82 3.89
CA ILE A 411 23.20 -29.86 2.77
C ILE A 411 24.23 -30.29 1.68
N ASP A 412 25.28 -31.03 2.04
CA ASP A 412 26.28 -31.47 1.08
C ASP A 412 25.68 -32.53 0.14
N VAL A 413 24.86 -33.43 0.65
CA VAL A 413 24.13 -34.40 -0.17
C VAL A 413 23.14 -33.71 -1.07
N VAL A 414 22.40 -32.69 -0.56
CA VAL A 414 21.46 -31.89 -1.36
C VAL A 414 22.19 -31.13 -2.47
N ALA A 415 23.30 -30.47 -2.16
CA ALA A 415 24.15 -29.78 -3.12
C ALA A 415 24.59 -30.70 -4.26
N LYS A 416 25.11 -31.89 -3.91
CA LYS A 416 25.56 -32.89 -4.88
C LYS A 416 24.44 -33.39 -5.80
N LYS A 417 23.25 -33.69 -5.21
CA LYS A 417 22.07 -34.14 -5.99
C LYS A 417 21.56 -33.06 -6.94
N ALA A 418 21.56 -31.81 -6.49
CA ALA A 418 21.09 -30.66 -7.29
C ALA A 418 22.16 -30.09 -8.24
N GLY A 419 23.42 -30.60 -8.19
CA GLY A 419 24.53 -30.05 -8.99
C GLY A 419 24.92 -28.62 -8.60
N LEU A 420 24.67 -28.25 -7.32
CA LEU A 420 24.94 -26.93 -6.77
C LEU A 420 26.16 -26.95 -5.84
N THR A 421 26.69 -25.78 -5.51
CA THR A 421 27.82 -25.62 -4.60
C THR A 421 27.32 -25.04 -3.27
N VAL A 422 27.80 -25.63 -2.16
CA VAL A 422 27.54 -25.08 -0.83
C VAL A 422 28.37 -23.82 -0.63
N GLN A 423 27.74 -22.81 -0.04
CA GLN A 423 28.36 -21.54 0.33
C GLN A 423 28.16 -21.33 1.84
N ASP A 424 29.10 -20.61 2.46
CA ASP A 424 29.09 -20.33 3.89
C ASP A 424 28.89 -18.83 4.15
N VAL A 425 28.08 -18.49 5.15
CA VAL A 425 27.92 -17.15 5.68
C VAL A 425 28.14 -17.19 7.18
N PRO A 426 29.29 -16.75 7.67
CA PRO A 426 29.54 -16.66 9.10
C PRO A 426 28.76 -15.50 9.72
N GLU A 427 28.39 -15.65 10.97
CA GLU A 427 27.79 -14.61 11.81
C GLU A 427 26.58 -13.89 11.17
N PHE A 428 25.72 -14.67 10.49
CA PHE A 428 24.47 -14.16 9.94
C PHE A 428 23.56 -13.70 11.09
N SER A 429 23.20 -12.42 11.10
CA SER A 429 22.49 -11.78 12.21
C SER A 429 20.98 -11.83 12.02
N ARG A 430 20.24 -12.04 13.13
CA ARG A 430 18.78 -11.94 13.15
C ARG A 430 18.29 -10.51 12.82
N SER A 431 19.04 -9.49 13.19
CA SER A 431 18.64 -8.09 12.97
C SER A 431 19.00 -7.56 11.58
N ASP A 432 20.13 -8.00 11.01
CA ASP A 432 20.71 -7.37 9.83
C ASP A 432 21.07 -8.35 8.69
N GLY A 433 20.84 -9.66 8.91
CA GLY A 433 21.26 -10.67 7.96
C GLY A 433 22.78 -10.75 7.84
N GLY A 434 23.30 -10.97 6.63
CA GLY A 434 24.73 -10.97 6.39
C GLY A 434 25.16 -11.62 5.09
N GLY A 435 26.41 -11.41 4.71
CA GLY A 435 27.03 -12.00 3.54
C GLY A 435 26.30 -11.74 2.23
N ALA A 436 26.34 -12.70 1.31
CA ALA A 436 25.67 -12.62 0.01
C ALA A 436 24.14 -12.75 0.09
N LEU A 437 23.59 -13.12 1.25
CA LEU A 437 22.15 -13.22 1.49
C LEU A 437 21.53 -11.89 1.92
N GLY A 438 22.36 -10.93 2.37
CA GLY A 438 21.92 -9.59 2.75
C GLY A 438 20.94 -9.57 3.91
N LYS A 439 20.11 -8.52 3.95
CA LYS A 439 19.02 -8.33 4.94
C LYS A 439 17.67 -8.67 4.30
N VAL A 440 17.49 -9.92 3.88
CA VAL A 440 16.24 -10.40 3.31
C VAL A 440 15.37 -11.01 4.40
N PRO A 441 14.18 -10.46 4.71
CA PRO A 441 13.34 -10.94 5.82
C PRO A 441 13.04 -12.43 5.76
N ALA A 442 12.62 -12.95 4.60
CA ALA A 442 12.31 -14.36 4.43
C ALA A 442 13.51 -15.28 4.72
N VAL A 443 14.73 -14.85 4.39
CA VAL A 443 15.96 -15.58 4.70
C VAL A 443 16.27 -15.53 6.19
N ILE A 444 16.06 -14.36 6.83
CA ILE A 444 16.25 -14.21 8.28
C ILE A 444 15.27 -15.10 9.02
N ASP A 445 13.98 -15.06 8.66
CA ASP A 445 12.94 -15.88 9.28
C ASP A 445 13.24 -17.37 9.15
N ALA A 446 13.68 -17.81 7.97
CA ALA A 446 14.07 -19.19 7.74
C ALA A 446 15.32 -19.59 8.54
N ALA A 447 16.36 -18.74 8.55
CA ALA A 447 17.63 -19.00 9.23
C ALA A 447 17.46 -19.17 10.75
N PHE A 448 16.50 -18.43 11.33
CA PHE A 448 16.20 -18.47 12.77
C PHE A 448 14.91 -19.21 13.10
N SER A 449 14.34 -19.96 12.15
CA SER A 449 13.22 -20.86 12.44
C SER A 449 13.67 -22.02 13.35
N GLN A 450 12.76 -22.53 14.17
CA GLN A 450 13.09 -23.61 15.10
C GLN A 450 13.67 -24.84 14.39
N ASP A 451 13.09 -25.25 13.25
CA ASP A 451 13.57 -26.38 12.47
C ASP A 451 15.01 -26.22 12.01
N VAL A 452 15.38 -25.02 11.53
CA VAL A 452 16.73 -24.72 11.05
C VAL A 452 17.71 -24.60 12.20
N LEU A 453 17.32 -24.01 13.33
CA LEU A 453 18.13 -23.97 14.56
C LEU A 453 18.36 -25.38 15.15
N ASP A 454 17.42 -26.31 14.98
CA ASP A 454 17.54 -27.72 15.35
C ASP A 454 18.40 -28.52 14.35
N GLY A 455 19.01 -27.85 13.35
CA GLY A 455 19.94 -28.42 12.38
C GLY A 455 19.30 -29.05 11.14
N ARG A 456 18.00 -28.81 10.91
CA ARG A 456 17.31 -29.20 9.68
C ARG A 456 17.60 -28.20 8.56
N LEU A 457 17.35 -28.61 7.32
CA LEU A 457 17.35 -27.73 6.17
C LEU A 457 16.05 -26.92 6.13
N SER A 458 16.14 -25.69 5.65
CA SER A 458 14.95 -24.93 5.30
C SER A 458 14.25 -25.51 4.07
N SER A 459 12.98 -25.15 3.86
CA SER A 459 12.41 -25.16 2.51
C SER A 459 13.17 -24.20 1.62
N ILE A 460 12.85 -24.21 0.30
CA ILE A 460 13.40 -23.19 -0.60
C ILE A 460 12.87 -21.82 -0.20
N VAL A 461 13.78 -20.90 0.06
CA VAL A 461 13.49 -19.52 0.43
C VAL A 461 13.84 -18.63 -0.75
N GLU A 462 12.90 -17.80 -1.19
CA GLU A 462 13.14 -16.81 -2.23
C GLU A 462 13.92 -15.63 -1.65
N VAL A 463 15.10 -15.37 -2.21
CA VAL A 463 15.92 -14.19 -1.87
C VAL A 463 15.44 -12.99 -2.68
N GLU A 464 15.20 -13.23 -3.96
CA GLU A 464 14.61 -12.32 -4.93
C GLU A 464 14.06 -13.14 -6.10
N LYS A 465 13.29 -12.50 -6.99
CA LYS A 465 12.68 -13.20 -8.13
C LYS A 465 13.72 -13.93 -8.98
N GLY A 466 13.58 -15.24 -9.09
CA GLY A 466 14.50 -16.10 -9.81
C GLY A 466 15.78 -16.46 -9.05
N ARG A 467 15.81 -16.22 -7.72
CA ARG A 467 16.93 -16.63 -6.86
C ARG A 467 16.38 -17.24 -5.56
N GLY A 468 16.56 -18.53 -5.42
CA GLY A 468 16.11 -19.28 -4.24
C GLY A 468 17.27 -19.97 -3.55
N VAL A 469 17.18 -20.12 -2.23
CA VAL A 469 18.19 -20.79 -1.41
C VAL A 469 17.55 -21.85 -0.52
N VAL A 470 18.31 -22.92 -0.25
CA VAL A 470 18.06 -23.85 0.87
C VAL A 470 19.23 -23.66 1.82
N LEU A 471 18.93 -23.44 3.08
CA LEU A 471 19.93 -23.11 4.09
C LEU A 471 19.86 -24.05 5.31
N ARG A 472 20.98 -24.14 6.01
CA ARG A 472 21.18 -24.83 7.27
C ARG A 472 21.94 -23.93 8.23
N ALA A 473 21.44 -23.77 9.45
CA ALA A 473 22.18 -23.09 10.50
C ALA A 473 23.16 -24.05 11.19
N THR A 474 24.29 -23.50 11.52
CA THR A 474 25.28 -24.11 12.42
C THR A 474 25.73 -23.03 13.41
N ASP A 475 26.22 -23.43 14.59
CA ASP A 475 26.82 -22.51 15.59
C ASP A 475 25.88 -21.31 15.94
N HIS A 476 24.71 -21.63 16.54
CA HIS A 476 23.77 -20.63 17.01
C HIS A 476 24.30 -19.92 18.26
N LYS A 477 24.50 -18.62 18.18
CA LYS A 477 24.95 -17.76 19.28
C LYS A 477 23.79 -16.89 19.74
N LEU A 478 23.32 -17.12 20.95
CA LEU A 478 22.31 -16.30 21.58
C LEU A 478 22.87 -14.90 21.93
N PRO A 479 22.01 -13.87 22.01
CA PRO A 479 22.44 -12.56 22.49
C PRO A 479 23.11 -12.64 23.84
N GLN A 480 24.26 -12.04 23.98
CA GLN A 480 25.01 -11.97 25.22
C GLN A 480 25.21 -10.52 25.65
N GLN A 481 25.21 -10.28 26.96
CA GLN A 481 25.48 -8.98 27.52
C GLN A 481 26.92 -8.58 27.21
N LYS A 482 27.10 -7.46 26.49
CA LYS A 482 28.42 -6.86 26.28
C LYS A 482 28.93 -6.31 27.62
N PRO A 483 30.16 -6.61 28.04
CA PRO A 483 30.70 -6.05 29.29
C PRO A 483 30.76 -4.53 29.21
N LEU A 484 30.54 -3.86 30.33
CA LEU A 484 30.54 -2.39 30.43
C LEU A 484 31.80 -1.75 29.81
N GLU A 485 32.95 -2.36 29.99
CA GLU A 485 34.21 -1.86 29.43
C GLU A 485 34.22 -1.77 27.90
N ALA A 486 33.54 -2.74 27.24
CA ALA A 486 33.44 -2.77 25.78
C ALA A 486 32.49 -1.71 25.21
N VAL A 487 31.51 -1.25 26.00
CA VAL A 487 30.46 -0.30 25.57
C VAL A 487 30.49 1.01 26.36
N ARG A 488 31.52 1.21 27.17
CA ARG A 488 31.62 2.35 28.09
C ARG A 488 31.44 3.70 27.39
N THR A 489 32.00 3.87 26.22
CA THR A 489 31.88 5.11 25.43
C THR A 489 30.43 5.37 25.03
N ASP A 490 29.75 4.32 24.55
CA ASP A 490 28.36 4.42 24.12
C ASP A 490 27.42 4.66 25.31
N VAL A 491 27.67 3.99 26.44
CA VAL A 491 26.95 4.21 27.71
C VAL A 491 27.08 5.63 28.17
N ILE A 492 28.32 6.20 28.18
CA ILE A 492 28.56 7.60 28.55
C ILE A 492 27.85 8.56 27.61
N ALA A 493 27.86 8.28 26.29
CA ALA A 493 27.18 9.12 25.31
C ALA A 493 25.65 9.11 25.51
N ALA A 494 25.07 7.94 25.71
CA ALA A 494 23.66 7.76 25.98
C ALA A 494 23.22 8.41 27.30
N TRP A 495 24.00 8.20 28.36
CA TRP A 495 23.79 8.86 29.66
C TRP A 495 23.83 10.38 29.55
N LYS A 496 24.83 10.94 28.85
CA LYS A 496 24.95 12.39 28.62
C LYS A 496 23.76 12.95 27.90
N LYS A 497 23.28 12.23 26.87
CA LYS A 497 22.08 12.61 26.10
C LYS A 497 20.85 12.68 27.01
N LEU A 498 20.60 11.63 27.78
CA LEU A 498 19.48 11.58 28.73
C LEU A 498 19.59 12.69 29.76
N ARG A 499 20.79 12.86 30.37
CA ARG A 499 21.04 13.89 31.39
C ARG A 499 20.89 15.30 30.83
N GLY A 500 21.27 15.50 29.57
CA GLY A 500 21.07 16.77 28.86
C GLY A 500 19.59 17.12 28.73
N VAL A 501 18.74 16.16 28.35
CA VAL A 501 17.28 16.33 28.26
C VAL A 501 16.69 16.68 29.64
N GLU A 502 17.06 15.96 30.68
CA GLU A 502 16.60 16.22 32.05
C GLU A 502 16.98 17.64 32.53
N LEU A 503 18.24 18.04 32.34
CA LEU A 503 18.72 19.36 32.74
C LEU A 503 18.10 20.49 31.93
N ALA A 504 17.88 20.29 30.62
CA ALA A 504 17.20 21.27 29.79
C ALA A 504 15.75 21.45 30.21
N SER A 505 15.03 20.34 30.50
CA SER A 505 13.66 20.38 31.02
C SER A 505 13.60 21.06 32.40
N ALA A 506 14.52 20.76 33.28
CA ALA A 506 14.59 21.42 34.59
C ALA A 506 14.90 22.94 34.48
N ALA A 507 15.79 23.32 33.57
CA ALA A 507 16.10 24.72 33.28
C ALA A 507 14.91 25.47 32.67
N ALA A 508 14.14 24.81 31.76
CA ALA A 508 12.92 25.37 31.22
C ALA A 508 11.84 25.57 32.31
N ALA A 509 11.68 24.60 33.22
CA ALA A 509 10.75 24.70 34.33
C ALA A 509 11.16 25.82 35.30
N ASP A 510 12.47 25.99 35.58
CA ASP A 510 12.98 27.10 36.34
C ASP A 510 12.72 28.46 35.69
N ALA A 511 12.93 28.54 34.38
CA ALA A 511 12.63 29.71 33.56
C ALA A 511 11.16 30.16 33.71
N VAL A 512 10.22 29.22 33.62
CA VAL A 512 8.79 29.52 33.81
C VAL A 512 8.49 30.03 35.21
N ARG A 513 9.13 29.49 36.27
CA ARG A 513 8.97 30.02 37.63
C ARG A 513 9.48 31.46 37.75
N ARG A 514 10.66 31.78 37.17
CA ARG A 514 11.25 33.11 37.18
C ARG A 514 10.41 34.13 36.42
N LEU A 515 9.89 33.74 35.23
CA LEU A 515 9.00 34.58 34.44
C LEU A 515 7.68 34.88 35.19
N ASN A 516 7.09 33.88 35.85
CA ASN A 516 5.91 34.06 36.68
C ASN A 516 6.19 34.95 37.93
N ALA A 517 7.42 34.96 38.42
CA ALA A 517 7.87 35.87 39.50
C ALA A 517 8.15 37.28 39.01
N GLY A 518 8.07 37.58 37.73
CA GLY A 518 8.21 38.92 37.14
C GLY A 518 9.57 39.22 36.54
N GLU A 519 10.46 38.24 36.42
CA GLU A 519 11.71 38.43 35.68
C GLU A 519 11.41 38.61 34.18
N SER A 520 12.21 39.45 33.50
CA SER A 520 11.98 39.74 32.11
C SER A 520 12.36 38.56 31.20
N TRP A 521 11.62 38.40 30.10
CA TRP A 521 11.84 37.38 29.07
C TRP A 521 13.29 37.38 28.56
N ASP A 522 13.83 38.57 28.26
CA ASP A 522 15.19 38.74 27.73
C ASP A 522 16.27 38.36 28.78
N ALA A 523 16.06 38.67 30.07
CA ALA A 523 16.98 38.29 31.13
C ALA A 523 17.02 36.74 31.28
N VAL A 524 15.87 36.10 31.26
CA VAL A 524 15.76 34.63 31.34
C VAL A 524 16.40 33.99 30.11
N ALA A 525 16.05 34.44 28.91
CA ALA A 525 16.64 33.94 27.67
C ALA A 525 18.18 34.05 27.65
N LYS A 526 18.70 35.20 28.03
CA LYS A 526 20.15 35.46 28.15
C LYS A 526 20.81 34.54 29.16
N SER A 527 20.20 34.32 30.32
CA SER A 527 20.75 33.45 31.36
C SER A 527 20.86 31.99 30.92
N LEU A 528 19.92 31.52 30.10
CA LEU A 528 19.92 30.19 29.53
C LEU A 528 20.83 30.08 28.29
N GLY A 529 21.17 31.23 27.67
CA GLY A 529 21.79 31.26 26.34
C GLY A 529 20.92 30.57 25.31
N ALA A 530 19.61 30.81 25.43
CA ALA A 530 18.58 30.15 24.60
C ALA A 530 18.36 30.92 23.30
N ALA A 531 18.03 30.17 22.24
CA ALA A 531 17.56 30.76 20.99
C ALA A 531 16.12 31.26 21.17
N VAL A 532 15.87 32.54 20.88
CA VAL A 532 14.58 33.19 21.05
C VAL A 532 13.87 33.32 19.71
N GLN A 533 12.63 32.92 19.67
CA GLN A 533 11.71 33.23 18.57
C GLN A 533 10.82 34.41 18.99
N PRO A 534 10.80 35.49 18.22
CA PRO A 534 10.07 36.70 18.58
C PRO A 534 8.55 36.47 18.57
N PRO A 535 7.77 37.31 19.29
CA PRO A 535 6.33 37.21 19.30
C PRO A 535 5.74 37.32 17.92
N LYS A 536 4.87 36.37 17.55
CA LYS A 536 4.10 36.40 16.32
C LYS A 536 2.73 35.75 16.50
N PHE A 537 1.76 36.19 15.70
CA PHE A 537 0.48 35.54 15.62
C PHE A 537 0.56 34.28 14.75
N VAL A 538 0.11 33.17 15.30
CA VAL A 538 0.20 31.83 14.72
C VAL A 538 -1.19 31.20 14.67
N SER A 539 -1.56 30.58 13.55
CA SER A 539 -2.75 29.77 13.41
C SER A 539 -2.47 28.30 13.80
N ARG A 540 -3.55 27.49 13.96
CA ARG A 540 -3.41 26.05 14.22
C ARG A 540 -2.72 25.29 13.09
N SER A 541 -2.80 25.79 11.87
CA SER A 541 -2.23 25.18 10.65
C SER A 541 -0.86 25.72 10.24
N ASP A 542 -0.28 26.66 11.00
CA ASP A 542 1.03 27.26 10.66
C ASP A 542 2.16 26.24 10.82
N GLN A 543 2.62 25.68 9.69
CA GLN A 543 3.67 24.67 9.65
C GLN A 543 5.08 25.23 9.91
N ALA A 544 5.25 26.54 9.91
CA ALA A 544 6.53 27.18 10.23
C ALA A 544 6.84 27.20 11.75
N VAL A 545 5.89 26.75 12.58
CA VAL A 545 6.05 26.62 14.03
C VAL A 545 6.05 25.13 14.40
N PRO A 546 6.97 24.65 15.23
CA PRO A 546 6.99 23.26 15.67
C PRO A 546 5.62 22.81 16.21
N MET A 547 5.24 21.57 15.89
CA MET A 547 3.92 21.04 16.24
C MET A 547 3.69 21.09 17.76
N GLU A 548 4.69 20.74 18.54
CA GLU A 548 4.64 20.71 20.01
C GLU A 548 4.34 22.11 20.58
N VAL A 549 4.98 23.15 20.02
CA VAL A 549 4.74 24.56 20.39
C VAL A 549 3.32 24.95 20.05
N ARG A 550 2.83 24.63 18.86
CA ARG A 550 1.45 24.92 18.45
C ARG A 550 0.43 24.20 19.33
N VAL A 551 0.62 22.90 19.52
CA VAL A 551 -0.30 22.09 20.35
C VAL A 551 -0.40 22.65 21.76
N THR A 552 0.76 22.93 22.40
CA THR A 552 0.80 23.52 23.73
C THR A 552 0.15 24.90 23.75
N ALA A 553 0.50 25.77 22.79
CA ALA A 553 -0.08 27.10 22.70
C ALA A 553 -1.60 27.09 22.57
N PHE A 554 -2.16 26.17 21.78
CA PHE A 554 -3.60 26.11 21.54
C PHE A 554 -4.39 25.31 22.59
N LYS A 555 -3.72 24.55 23.47
CA LYS A 555 -4.30 23.93 24.66
C LYS A 555 -4.37 24.90 25.85
N ALA A 556 -3.43 25.83 25.94
CA ALA A 556 -3.38 26.80 27.02
C ALA A 556 -4.64 27.67 27.06
N PRO A 557 -5.10 28.13 28.23
CA PRO A 557 -6.22 29.08 28.34
C PRO A 557 -5.89 30.42 27.67
N LYS A 558 -6.90 31.28 27.46
CA LYS A 558 -6.66 32.64 26.99
C LYS A 558 -5.92 33.44 28.07
N PRO A 559 -4.84 34.17 27.74
CA PRO A 559 -4.20 35.06 28.69
C PRO A 559 -5.17 36.20 29.07
N ALA A 560 -5.18 36.56 30.34
CA ALA A 560 -6.00 37.67 30.83
C ALA A 560 -5.22 38.98 30.75
N GLN A 561 -4.44 39.32 31.81
CA GLN A 561 -3.64 40.56 31.90
C GLN A 561 -2.15 40.30 31.77
N LYS A 562 -1.71 39.05 31.93
CA LYS A 562 -0.30 38.65 31.85
C LYS A 562 -0.13 37.50 30.88
N PRO A 563 1.02 37.38 30.20
CA PRO A 563 1.33 36.20 29.42
C PRO A 563 1.25 34.93 30.26
N ILE A 564 0.86 33.84 29.60
CA ILE A 564 0.92 32.48 30.16
C ILE A 564 2.22 31.85 29.70
N TYR A 565 2.98 31.32 30.65
CA TYR A 565 4.24 30.65 30.39
C TYR A 565 4.09 29.16 30.64
N GLU A 566 4.52 28.36 29.67
CA GLU A 566 4.48 26.90 29.76
C GLU A 566 5.78 26.28 29.26
N THR A 567 6.11 25.11 29.78
CA THR A 567 7.23 24.30 29.31
C THR A 567 6.71 23.20 28.39
N LEU A 568 7.52 22.82 27.41
CA LEU A 568 7.26 21.67 26.54
C LEU A 568 8.59 21.04 26.13
N SER A 569 8.51 19.76 25.71
CA SER A 569 9.63 19.06 25.09
C SER A 569 9.47 19.09 23.58
N LEU A 570 10.57 19.26 22.86
CA LEU A 570 10.65 19.18 21.41
C LEU A 570 11.10 17.77 20.98
N GLY A 571 10.75 17.38 19.76
CA GLY A 571 11.02 16.03 19.25
C GLY A 571 12.50 15.64 19.16
N ASP A 572 13.43 16.61 19.17
CA ASP A 572 14.87 16.44 19.17
C ASP A 572 15.47 16.25 20.59
N GLY A 573 14.63 16.34 21.64
CA GLY A 573 15.02 16.25 23.04
C GLY A 573 15.33 17.61 23.69
N ASP A 574 15.31 18.71 22.95
CA ASP A 574 15.40 20.05 23.50
C ASP A 574 14.13 20.38 24.31
N ALA A 575 14.23 21.27 25.27
CA ALA A 575 13.10 21.84 25.96
C ALA A 575 12.75 23.22 25.39
N ALA A 576 11.51 23.63 25.49
CA ALA A 576 11.14 24.99 25.16
C ALA A 576 10.30 25.64 26.27
N VAL A 577 10.40 26.97 26.37
CA VAL A 577 9.50 27.81 27.17
C VAL A 577 8.65 28.61 26.19
N LEU A 578 7.37 28.45 26.30
CA LEU A 578 6.38 29.20 25.53
C LEU A 578 5.87 30.39 26.34
N ALA A 579 5.73 31.54 25.69
CA ALA A 579 4.99 32.70 26.19
C ALA A 579 3.78 32.95 25.28
N LEU A 580 2.58 32.79 25.79
CA LEU A 580 1.33 33.13 25.14
C LEU A 580 0.85 34.49 25.64
N SER A 581 0.88 35.53 24.80
CA SER A 581 0.58 36.91 25.17
C SER A 581 -0.80 37.40 24.72
N GLY A 582 -1.33 36.80 23.64
CA GLY A 582 -2.61 37.26 23.07
C GLY A 582 -3.35 36.20 22.28
N VAL A 583 -4.62 36.45 22.10
CA VAL A 583 -5.52 35.64 21.25
C VAL A 583 -6.39 36.61 20.46
N ARG A 584 -6.44 36.40 19.14
CA ARG A 584 -7.31 37.17 18.25
C ARG A 584 -7.96 36.26 17.19
N GLU A 585 -8.96 36.76 16.52
CA GLU A 585 -9.42 36.19 15.25
C GLU A 585 -8.50 36.67 14.12
N ASP A 586 -8.23 35.82 13.15
CA ASP A 586 -7.37 36.15 11.99
C ASP A 586 -8.00 37.28 11.17
N PRO A 587 -7.39 38.47 11.09
CA PRO A 587 -7.93 39.58 10.35
C PRO A 587 -7.97 39.35 8.84
N ASN A 588 -7.19 38.39 8.35
CA ASN A 588 -7.12 38.01 6.92
C ASN A 588 -7.92 36.75 6.60
N SER A 589 -8.65 36.19 7.58
CA SER A 589 -9.51 35.04 7.30
C SER A 589 -10.52 35.44 6.22
N ALA A 590 -10.49 34.70 5.10
CA ALA A 590 -11.48 34.93 4.04
C ALA A 590 -12.88 34.79 4.63
N PRO A 591 -13.83 35.68 4.28
CA PRO A 591 -15.20 35.55 4.72
C PRO A 591 -15.77 34.25 4.14
N ILE A 592 -15.73 33.17 4.90
CA ILE A 592 -16.44 31.95 4.57
C ILE A 592 -17.92 32.30 4.68
N LYS A 593 -18.70 32.01 3.64
CA LYS A 593 -20.16 32.21 3.69
C LYS A 593 -20.71 31.44 4.88
N ASP A 594 -21.54 32.06 5.70
CA ASP A 594 -22.13 31.41 6.88
C ASP A 594 -22.83 30.07 6.55
N ALA A 595 -23.32 29.93 5.32
CA ALA A 595 -23.92 28.70 4.84
C ALA A 595 -22.89 27.54 4.73
N ASP A 596 -21.70 27.82 4.17
CA ASP A 596 -20.65 26.80 3.98
C ASP A 596 -20.05 26.40 5.34
N LEU A 597 -19.84 27.38 6.23
CA LEU A 597 -19.34 27.13 7.59
C LEU A 597 -20.34 26.32 8.39
N ARG A 598 -21.65 26.61 8.23
CA ARG A 598 -22.74 25.86 8.88
C ARG A 598 -22.75 24.41 8.42
N LEU A 599 -22.63 24.16 7.12
CA LEU A 599 -22.57 22.80 6.57
C LEU A 599 -21.34 22.04 7.09
N GLN A 600 -20.19 22.69 7.11
CA GLN A 600 -18.96 22.08 7.62
C GLN A 600 -19.08 21.72 9.10
N TYR A 601 -19.61 22.61 9.92
CA TYR A 601 -19.75 22.36 11.35
C TYR A 601 -20.85 21.33 11.64
N ALA A 602 -21.99 21.39 10.93
CA ALA A 602 -23.04 20.39 11.05
C ALA A 602 -22.53 18.99 10.69
N ALA A 603 -21.69 18.86 9.64
CA ALA A 603 -21.08 17.59 9.28
C ALA A 603 -20.12 17.05 10.37
N GLN A 604 -19.39 17.94 11.06
CA GLN A 604 -18.55 17.53 12.21
C GLN A 604 -19.40 17.04 13.39
N ILE A 605 -20.49 17.77 13.72
CA ILE A 605 -21.42 17.35 14.76
C ILE A 605 -22.00 15.98 14.38
N ALA A 606 -22.51 15.83 13.16
CA ALA A 606 -23.09 14.59 12.68
C ALA A 606 -22.13 13.40 12.81
N SER A 607 -20.88 13.60 12.43
CA SER A 607 -19.84 12.56 12.58
C SER A 607 -19.60 12.17 14.04
N PHE A 608 -19.57 13.16 14.94
CA PHE A 608 -19.40 12.92 16.37
C PHE A 608 -20.63 12.22 16.99
N GLU A 609 -21.83 12.64 16.60
CA GLU A 609 -23.09 12.03 17.02
C GLU A 609 -23.19 10.59 16.53
N ALA A 610 -22.85 10.33 15.27
CA ALA A 610 -22.83 8.97 14.71
C ALA A 610 -21.83 8.05 15.43
N GLN A 611 -20.63 8.55 15.73
CA GLN A 611 -19.63 7.79 16.50
C GLN A 611 -20.10 7.52 17.93
N SER A 612 -20.69 8.52 18.59
CA SER A 612 -21.22 8.39 19.94
C SER A 612 -22.40 7.41 19.98
N TYR A 613 -23.26 7.45 18.97
CA TYR A 613 -24.38 6.54 18.82
C TYR A 613 -23.91 5.10 18.59
N ALA A 614 -22.89 4.91 17.74
CA ALA A 614 -22.27 3.61 17.52
C ALA A 614 -21.63 3.04 18.80
N ALA A 615 -20.93 3.89 19.56
CA ALA A 615 -20.33 3.51 20.83
C ALA A 615 -21.39 3.09 21.86
N ALA A 616 -22.50 3.82 21.94
CA ALA A 616 -23.63 3.48 22.81
C ALA A 616 -24.30 2.16 22.38
N ALA A 617 -24.58 1.98 21.09
CA ALA A 617 -25.16 0.73 20.58
C ALA A 617 -24.26 -0.48 20.88
N ARG A 618 -22.94 -0.32 20.76
CA ARG A 618 -21.97 -1.35 21.13
C ARG A 618 -21.97 -1.64 22.64
N ALA A 619 -22.03 -0.60 23.47
CA ALA A 619 -22.02 -0.74 24.93
C ALA A 619 -23.26 -1.47 25.45
N ASP A 620 -24.42 -1.26 24.83
CA ASP A 620 -25.70 -1.88 25.17
C ASP A 620 -25.82 -3.32 24.64
N ALA A 621 -24.99 -3.70 23.65
CA ALA A 621 -25.08 -5.00 22.99
C ALA A 621 -24.53 -6.15 23.86
N LYS A 622 -25.17 -7.32 23.77
CA LYS A 622 -24.65 -8.58 24.35
C LYS A 622 -23.62 -9.17 23.40
N ILE A 623 -22.33 -9.06 23.77
CA ILE A 623 -21.22 -9.45 22.92
C ILE A 623 -20.53 -10.68 23.51
N THR A 624 -20.28 -11.68 22.67
CA THR A 624 -19.42 -12.83 22.96
C THR A 624 -18.33 -12.89 21.90
N LEU A 625 -17.08 -12.73 22.30
CA LEU A 625 -15.93 -12.76 21.38
C LEU A 625 -15.28 -14.16 21.35
N ASN A 626 -14.83 -14.56 20.16
CA ASN A 626 -14.05 -15.77 19.93
C ASN A 626 -12.83 -15.47 19.05
N PRO A 627 -11.85 -14.70 19.56
CA PRO A 627 -10.71 -14.25 18.79
C PRO A 627 -9.84 -15.40 18.22
N LYS A 628 -9.83 -16.57 18.89
CA LYS A 628 -9.10 -17.74 18.40
C LYS A 628 -9.64 -18.33 17.08
N ALA A 629 -10.86 -18.03 16.72
CA ALA A 629 -11.43 -18.46 15.44
C ALA A 629 -10.88 -17.70 14.23
N ILE A 630 -10.14 -16.60 14.48
CA ILE A 630 -9.56 -15.74 13.43
C ILE A 630 -8.07 -16.09 13.18
N ASP A 631 -7.47 -16.87 14.08
CA ASP A 631 -6.08 -17.34 13.97
C ASP A 631 -5.84 -18.26 12.79
#